data_551cbbe71824e09a00664abfd9410ed7
#
_entry.id   551cbbe71824e09a00664abfd9410ed7
#
_cell.length_a   1.000
_cell.length_b   1.000
_cell.length_c   1.000
_cell.angle_alpha   90.00
_cell.angle_beta   90.00
_cell.angle_gamma   90.00
#
_symmetry.space_group_name_H-M   'P 1'
#
loop_
_entity.id
_entity.type
_entity.pdbx_description
1 polymer ?
#
loop_
_entity_poly.entity_id
_entity_poly.type
_entity_poly.pdbx_seq_one_letter_code
_entity_poly.pdbx_strand_id
1 'polypeptide(L)' 'MVTKKKRTVQWDSERVKELRTYLGKTQQELAEELGTRQQTISEWETGLYRPRGTSRTLLNMVAERAGFKYRARGRRHSDK' A
#
# COMPACT_ATOMS: atom_id res chain seq x y z
N MET A 1 8.50 -22.86 -10.34
CA MET A 1 8.45 -22.47 -10.04
C MET A 1 8.17 -21.74 -9.59
N VAL A 2 8.24 -21.71 -9.70
CA VAL A 2 8.11 -21.06 -9.23
C VAL A 2 7.80 -20.25 -8.81
N THR A 3 7.86 -20.10 -8.78
CA THR A 3 7.69 -19.45 -8.37
C THR A 3 7.21 -18.70 -7.86
N LYS A 4 7.25 -18.58 -7.72
CA LYS A 4 6.87 -18.00 -7.19
C LYS A 4 6.71 -17.10 -6.84
N LYS A 5 6.57 -16.85 -6.78
CA LYS A 5 6.46 -16.10 -6.49
C LYS A 5 6.41 -15.28 -5.82
N LYS A 6 6.82 -14.87 -5.75
CA LYS A 6 6.87 -14.11 -5.22
C LYS A 6 5.97 -13.34 -5.00
N ARG A 7 5.73 -13.02 -4.21
CA ARG A 7 4.81 -12.34 -4.17
C ARG A 7 4.97 -11.00 -4.18
N THR A 8 4.52 -10.28 -5.08
CA THR A 8 4.59 -8.89 -5.12
C THR A 8 3.39 -8.37 -4.47
N VAL A 9 3.55 -7.37 -3.66
CA VAL A 9 2.43 -6.74 -3.01
C VAL A 9 1.60 -5.99 -4.02
N GLN A 10 0.30 -6.24 -4.00
CA GLN A 10 -0.61 -5.53 -4.87
C GLN A 10 -1.12 -4.30 -4.16
N TRP A 11 -0.82 -3.14 -4.68
CA TRP A 11 -1.29 -1.90 -4.08
C TRP A 11 -2.60 -1.48 -4.72
N ASP A 12 -3.69 -1.74 -4.02
CA ASP A 12 -5.01 -1.33 -4.48
C ASP A 12 -5.57 -0.29 -3.52
N SER A 13 -6.80 0.12 -3.74
CA SER A 13 -7.38 1.20 -2.95
C SER A 13 -7.41 0.86 -1.47
N GLU A 14 -7.79 -0.36 -1.16
CA GLU A 14 -7.90 -0.77 0.23
C GLU A 14 -6.56 -0.77 0.93
N ARG A 15 -5.55 -1.32 0.26
CA ARG A 15 -4.24 -1.44 0.88
C ARG A 15 -3.60 -0.08 1.11
N VAL A 16 -3.77 0.83 0.15
CA VAL A 16 -3.23 2.17 0.33
C VAL A 16 -3.89 2.84 1.54
N LYS A 17 -5.21 2.71 1.64
CA LYS A 17 -5.91 3.31 2.76
C LYS A 17 -5.47 2.68 4.08
N GLU A 18 -5.27 1.37 4.09
CA GLU A 18 -4.84 0.70 5.31
C GLU A 18 -3.45 1.15 5.74
N LEU A 19 -2.55 1.29 4.78
CA LEU A 19 -1.22 1.78 5.12
C LEU A 19 -1.31 3.17 5.73
N ARG A 20 -2.08 4.05 5.08
CA ARG A 20 -2.20 5.41 5.58
C ARG A 20 -2.78 5.44 6.99
N THR A 21 -3.79 4.63 7.22
CA THR A 21 -4.40 4.56 8.54
C THR A 21 -3.42 4.00 9.56
N TYR A 22 -2.68 2.99 9.16
CA TYR A 22 -1.67 2.40 10.04
C TYR A 22 -0.63 3.43 10.45
N LEU A 23 -0.25 4.30 9.51
CA LEU A 23 0.74 5.35 9.79
C LEU A 23 0.15 6.52 10.56
N GLY A 24 -1.16 6.59 10.65
CA GLY A 24 -1.81 7.71 11.33
C GLY A 24 -1.67 9.00 10.54
N LYS A 25 -1.65 8.92 9.23
CA LYS A 25 -1.44 10.08 8.39
C LYS A 25 -2.66 10.45 7.60
N THR A 26 -2.77 11.74 7.29
CA THR A 26 -3.79 12.19 6.37
C THR A 26 -3.32 11.90 4.94
N GLN A 27 -4.23 12.05 3.99
CA GLN A 27 -3.86 11.88 2.59
C GLN A 27 -2.76 12.87 2.20
N GLN A 28 -2.86 14.09 2.69
CA GLN A 28 -1.86 15.11 2.40
C GLN A 28 -0.50 14.70 2.95
N GLU A 29 -0.49 14.20 4.18
CA GLU A 29 0.77 13.82 4.82
C GLU A 29 1.42 12.65 4.10
N LEU A 30 0.61 11.66 3.71
CA LEU A 30 1.17 10.54 2.97
C LEU A 30 1.70 11.00 1.62
N ALA A 31 0.97 11.90 0.96
CA ALA A 31 1.41 12.42 -0.32
C ALA A 31 2.77 13.10 -0.18
N GLU A 32 2.93 13.88 0.87
CA GLU A 32 4.21 14.55 1.10
C GLU A 32 5.33 13.55 1.31
N GLU A 33 5.06 12.51 2.05
CA GLU A 33 6.07 11.50 2.30
C GLU A 33 6.50 10.81 1.01
N LEU A 34 5.55 10.57 0.11
CA LEU A 34 5.83 9.88 -1.14
C LEU A 34 6.31 10.83 -2.23
N GLY A 35 6.25 12.14 -1.98
CA GLY A 35 6.65 13.09 -3.00
C GLY A 35 5.62 13.25 -4.10
N THR A 36 4.35 13.08 -3.77
CA THR A 36 3.29 13.21 -4.73
C THR A 36 2.24 14.17 -4.19
N ARG A 37 1.04 14.16 -4.78
CA ARG A 37 0.00 15.10 -4.40
C ARG A 37 -1.11 14.40 -3.67
N GLN A 38 -1.82 15.15 -2.83
CA GLN A 38 -2.94 14.58 -2.12
C GLN A 38 -3.98 14.01 -3.08
N GLN A 39 -4.20 14.69 -4.21
CA GLN A 39 -5.16 14.20 -5.19
C GLN A 39 -4.79 12.80 -5.67
N THR A 40 -3.50 12.56 -5.86
CA THR A 40 -3.04 11.24 -6.30
C THR A 40 -3.41 10.19 -5.27
N ILE A 41 -3.17 10.47 -3.99
CA ILE A 41 -3.54 9.53 -2.93
C ILE A 41 -5.04 9.27 -2.97
N SER A 42 -5.82 10.34 -3.11
CA SER A 42 -7.26 10.21 -3.16
C SER A 42 -7.70 9.32 -4.32
N GLU A 43 -7.07 9.49 -5.48
CA GLU A 43 -7.41 8.69 -6.64
C GLU A 43 -7.09 7.21 -6.41
N TRP A 44 -6.00 6.94 -5.72
CA TRP A 44 -5.68 5.55 -5.39
C TRP A 44 -6.72 4.98 -4.43
N GLU A 45 -7.10 5.75 -3.43
CA GLU A 45 -8.00 5.25 -2.39
C GLU A 45 -9.43 5.09 -2.88
N THR A 46 -9.81 5.81 -3.92
CA THR A 46 -11.14 5.63 -4.51
C THR A 46 -11.16 4.57 -5.59
N GLY A 47 -9.98 4.09 -5.97
CA GLY A 47 -9.90 3.08 -7.01
C GLY A 47 -9.88 3.63 -8.42
N LEU A 48 -9.82 4.95 -8.55
CA LEU A 48 -9.80 5.56 -9.87
C LEU A 48 -8.52 5.19 -10.62
N TYR A 49 -7.40 5.19 -9.92
CA TYR A 49 -6.12 4.77 -10.47
C TYR A 49 -5.41 3.90 -9.47
N ARG A 50 -4.51 3.07 -9.93
CA ARG A 50 -3.69 2.25 -9.06
C ARG A 50 -2.27 2.76 -9.06
N PRO A 51 -1.59 2.66 -7.91
CA PRO A 51 -0.17 3.02 -7.87
C PRO A 51 0.60 2.14 -8.84
N ARG A 52 1.54 2.73 -9.54
CA ARG A 52 2.33 2.01 -10.53
C ARG A 52 3.76 2.46 -10.48
N GLY A 53 4.65 1.61 -10.96
CA GLY A 53 6.04 1.97 -11.12
C GLY A 53 6.67 2.46 -9.85
N THR A 54 7.26 3.64 -9.92
CA THR A 54 7.95 4.23 -8.79
C THR A 54 7.05 4.37 -7.57
N SER A 55 5.77 4.66 -7.79
CA SER A 55 4.85 4.81 -6.67
C SER A 55 4.74 3.52 -5.87
N ARG A 56 4.68 2.39 -6.55
CA ARG A 56 4.62 1.11 -5.85
C ARG A 56 5.88 0.88 -5.05
N THR A 57 7.02 1.21 -5.63
CA THR A 57 8.29 1.03 -4.93
C THR A 57 8.32 1.90 -3.68
N LEU A 58 7.87 3.14 -3.79
CA LEU A 58 7.88 4.04 -2.64
C LEU A 58 6.92 3.54 -1.56
N LEU A 59 5.75 3.06 -1.96
CA LEU A 59 4.82 2.52 -0.98
C LEU A 59 5.40 1.31 -0.26
N ASN A 60 6.10 0.45 -1.02
CA ASN A 60 6.75 -0.70 -0.40
C ASN A 60 7.78 -0.26 0.63
N MET A 61 8.57 0.75 0.27
CA MET A 61 9.61 1.22 1.18
C MET A 61 9.02 1.83 2.44
N VAL A 62 7.98 2.63 2.29
CA VAL A 62 7.34 3.23 3.45
C VAL A 62 6.74 2.15 4.33
N ALA A 63 6.08 1.19 3.71
CA ALA A 63 5.45 0.11 4.47
C ALA A 63 6.49 -0.70 5.24
N GLU A 64 7.59 -1.03 4.59
CA GLU A 64 8.64 -1.80 5.23
C GLU A 64 9.24 -1.05 6.39
N ARG A 65 9.50 0.22 6.17
CA ARG A 65 10.13 1.03 7.21
C ARG A 65 9.24 1.15 8.43
N ALA A 66 7.93 1.19 8.21
CA ALA A 66 6.96 1.33 9.28
C ALA A 66 6.57 0.01 9.92
N GLY A 67 7.01 -1.09 9.36
CA GLY A 67 6.64 -2.40 9.88
C GLY A 67 5.23 -2.81 9.51
N PHE A 68 4.67 -2.18 8.49
CA PHE A 68 3.32 -2.50 8.06
C PHE A 68 3.32 -3.81 7.29
N LYS A 69 2.49 -4.73 7.71
CA LYS A 69 2.33 -5.97 7.00
C LYS A 69 0.88 -6.14 6.66
N TYR A 70 0.61 -6.14 5.38
CA TYR A 70 -0.76 -6.32 4.96
C TYR A 70 -1.16 -7.77 5.21
N ARG A 71 -2.23 -7.98 5.94
CA ARG A 71 -2.69 -9.29 6.14
C ARG A 71 -3.71 -9.59 5.16
N ALA A 72 -3.48 -10.58 4.39
CA ALA A 72 -4.47 -11.01 3.44
C ALA A 72 -5.66 -11.45 4.25
N ARG A 73 -6.78 -11.01 3.91
CA ARG A 73 -7.82 -11.38 4.62
C ARG A 73 -8.14 -12.68 4.48
N GLY A 74 -8.37 -13.25 5.13
CA GLY A 74 -8.52 -14.55 5.03
C GLY A 74 -7.45 -15.39 5.20
N ARG A 75 -6.86 -15.45 5.38
CA ARG A 75 -5.91 -16.30 5.44
C ARG A 75 -5.52 -16.57 6.62
N ARG A 76 -6.06 -16.64 6.96
CA ARG A 76 -5.83 -16.86 7.90
C ARG A 76 -5.69 -17.57 8.34
N HIS A 77 -5.79 -17.98 8.18
CA HIS A 77 -5.63 -18.67 8.50
C HIS A 77 -5.22 -19.14 8.91
N SER A 78 -5.13 -19.33 8.95
CA SER A 78 -4.62 -19.86 9.25
C SER A 78 -4.29 -20.22 9.82
N ASP A 79 -4.27 -20.40 9.87
CA ASP A 79 -3.86 -20.80 10.33
C ASP A 79 -3.80 -21.09 10.90
N LYS A 80 -3.85 -21.25 10.98
CA LYS A 80 -3.76 -21.62 11.47
C LYS A 80 -3.95 -21.73 11.86
#